data_5f1037c719db4c741372910364972de4
#
_entry.id   5f1037c719db4c741372910364972de4
#
_cell.length_a   1.000
_cell.length_b   1.000
_cell.length_c   1.000
_cell.angle_alpha   90.00
_cell.angle_beta   90.00
_cell.angle_gamma   90.00
#
_symmetry.space_group_name_H-M   'P 1'
#
loop_
_entity.id
_entity.type
_entity.pdbx_description
1 polymer ?
#
loop_
_entity_poly.entity_id
_entity_poly.type
_entity_poly.pdbx_seq_one_letter_code
_entity_poly.pdbx_strand_id
1 'polypeptide(L)'
;MNISSALRQVVHDTRWHAKRKSYKVLFWREITPLAVPIFMENACVLLMGVLSTFLVSWLGKDAMAGVGLADSFNMVIMAFFAAIDLGTTVVVAFSLGKRDRRRARVATRQSLVIMTLFAVLLATLIHHFGEQIIDFVAGDATTEVKALALTYLELTVLSYPAAAITLIGSGALRGAGNTKIPLLINGSLNILNIIISGILIYGLFSWPGLGFVGAGLGLTISRYIGAVAILWVLAIGFNPALRISLKSYFKPLNFSIIWEVMGIGIPASVESVLFTSGRLLTQMFVAGMGTSVIAGNFIAFSIAALINLPGSALGSASTIITGRRLGVGQIAQAEIQLRHVFWLSTLGLTAIAWLTAPFAGVMASFYTQDPQVKHVVVILIWLNALFMPIWSASWVLPAGFKGARDARYAMWVSMLSMWGCRVVVGYVLGIMLGWGVVGVWMGMFADWAVRAVLFYWRMVTGRWLWKYHRSEPQKCEKKPAVSE
;
A
#
# COMPACT_ATOMS: atom_id res chain seq x y z
N MET A 1 -13.33 50.93 -25.92
CA MET A 1 -12.89 49.55 -25.60
C MET A 1 -11.60 49.64 -24.77
N ASN A 2 -11.67 49.25 -23.50
CA ASN A 2 -10.62 49.60 -22.50
C ASN A 2 -9.41 48.66 -22.65
N ILE A 3 -8.27 49.18 -23.10
CA ILE A 3 -7.00 48.46 -23.32
C ILE A 3 -6.57 47.68 -22.06
N SER A 4 -6.93 48.17 -20.86
CA SER A 4 -6.65 47.48 -19.61
C SER A 4 -7.44 46.16 -19.41
N SER A 5 -8.63 46.02 -19.97
CA SER A 5 -9.43 44.80 -19.89
C SER A 5 -8.90 43.73 -20.86
N ALA A 6 -8.50 44.12 -22.05
CA ALA A 6 -7.90 43.24 -23.05
C ALA A 6 -6.54 42.69 -22.58
N LEU A 7 -5.67 43.54 -21.97
CA LEU A 7 -4.40 43.11 -21.37
C LEU A 7 -4.61 42.14 -20.18
N ARG A 8 -5.59 42.37 -19.33
CA ARG A 8 -5.93 41.44 -18.24
C ARG A 8 -6.43 40.08 -18.77
N GLN A 9 -7.20 40.10 -19.85
CA GLN A 9 -7.70 38.88 -20.48
C GLN A 9 -6.57 38.09 -21.14
N VAL A 10 -5.65 38.75 -21.88
CA VAL A 10 -4.47 38.12 -22.48
C VAL A 10 -3.51 37.56 -21.40
N VAL A 11 -3.28 38.30 -20.32
CA VAL A 11 -2.45 37.81 -19.19
C VAL A 11 -3.13 36.65 -18.46
N HIS A 12 -4.46 36.63 -18.33
CA HIS A 12 -5.19 35.53 -17.75
C HIS A 12 -5.17 34.30 -18.65
N ASP A 13 -5.34 34.44 -19.95
CA ASP A 13 -5.28 33.35 -20.92
C ASP A 13 -3.88 32.76 -21.06
N THR A 14 -2.84 33.59 -21.09
CA THR A 14 -1.44 33.08 -21.12
C THR A 14 -1.08 32.36 -19.83
N ARG A 15 -1.50 32.83 -18.67
CA ARG A 15 -1.31 32.12 -17.39
C ARG A 15 -2.10 30.81 -17.35
N TRP A 16 -3.31 30.78 -17.91
CA TRP A 16 -4.15 29.59 -17.97
C TRP A 16 -3.57 28.53 -18.91
N HIS A 17 -3.10 28.93 -20.11
CA HIS A 17 -2.42 28.05 -21.05
C HIS A 17 -1.07 27.52 -20.50
N ALA A 18 -0.30 28.35 -19.82
CA ALA A 18 0.94 27.92 -19.17
C ALA A 18 0.67 26.93 -18.02
N LYS A 19 -0.35 27.18 -17.20
CA LYS A 19 -0.80 26.22 -16.19
C LYS A 19 -1.26 24.90 -16.82
N ARG A 20 -2.11 24.93 -17.83
CA ARG A 20 -2.60 23.74 -18.54
C ARG A 20 -1.49 22.92 -19.18
N LYS A 21 -0.49 23.56 -19.77
CA LYS A 21 0.71 22.92 -20.32
C LYS A 21 1.53 22.25 -19.21
N SER A 22 1.69 22.93 -18.07
CA SER A 22 2.37 22.38 -16.89
C SER A 22 1.65 21.16 -16.32
N TYR A 23 0.30 21.16 -16.24
CA TYR A 23 -0.50 20.01 -15.81
C TYR A 23 -0.36 18.81 -16.73
N LYS A 24 -0.42 19.01 -18.06
CA LYS A 24 -0.24 17.90 -19.03
C LYS A 24 1.13 17.28 -18.92
N VAL A 25 2.20 18.10 -18.80
CA VAL A 25 3.57 17.61 -18.65
C VAL A 25 3.72 16.83 -17.34
N LEU A 26 3.19 17.34 -16.23
CA LEU A 26 3.22 16.65 -14.94
C LEU A 26 2.51 15.31 -15.01
N PHE A 27 1.29 15.28 -15.54
CA PHE A 27 0.49 14.07 -15.65
C PHE A 27 1.17 13.00 -16.50
N TRP A 28 1.52 13.32 -17.76
CA TRP A 28 2.05 12.33 -18.70
C TRP A 28 3.51 11.97 -18.47
N ARG A 29 4.33 12.88 -17.95
CA ARG A 29 5.78 12.65 -17.81
C ARG A 29 6.22 12.23 -16.41
N GLU A 30 5.47 12.57 -15.38
CA GLU A 30 5.86 12.28 -14.00
C GLU A 30 4.90 11.30 -13.29
N ILE A 31 3.59 11.55 -13.33
CA ILE A 31 2.61 10.74 -12.59
C ILE A 31 2.33 9.43 -13.30
N THR A 32 1.95 9.46 -14.57
CA THR A 32 1.53 8.26 -15.32
C THR A 32 2.60 7.18 -15.40
N PRO A 33 3.89 7.50 -15.68
CA PRO A 33 4.94 6.47 -15.74
C PRO A 33 5.21 5.78 -14.41
N LEU A 34 4.85 6.40 -13.29
CA LEU A 34 4.94 5.79 -11.97
C LEU A 34 3.65 5.08 -11.58
N ALA A 35 2.51 5.76 -11.73
CA ALA A 35 1.23 5.25 -11.24
C ALA A 35 0.71 4.05 -12.04
N VAL A 36 0.85 4.03 -13.36
CA VAL A 36 0.32 2.92 -14.18
C VAL A 36 1.00 1.59 -13.89
N PRO A 37 2.35 1.49 -13.82
CA PRO A 37 2.98 0.22 -13.45
C PRO A 37 2.62 -0.21 -12.02
N ILE A 38 2.54 0.73 -11.05
CA ILE A 38 2.13 0.41 -9.67
C ILE A 38 0.67 -0.08 -9.63
N PHE A 39 -0.21 0.55 -10.42
CA PHE A 39 -1.59 0.09 -10.54
C PHE A 39 -1.65 -1.34 -11.09
N MET A 40 -0.91 -1.64 -12.15
CA MET A 40 -0.85 -2.98 -12.73
C MET A 40 -0.26 -4.00 -11.75
N GLU A 41 0.80 -3.63 -11.01
CA GLU A 41 1.39 -4.47 -9.97
C GLU A 41 0.36 -4.81 -8.88
N ASN A 42 -0.37 -3.82 -8.37
CA ASN A 42 -1.42 -4.02 -7.37
C ASN A 42 -2.59 -4.86 -7.90
N ALA A 43 -2.97 -4.68 -9.17
CA ALA A 43 -3.98 -5.50 -9.83
C ALA A 43 -3.54 -6.97 -9.96
N CYS A 44 -2.28 -7.22 -10.34
CA CYS A 44 -1.71 -8.57 -10.38
C CYS A 44 -1.73 -9.23 -8.99
N VAL A 45 -1.37 -8.50 -7.93
CA VAL A 45 -1.42 -9.02 -6.56
C VAL A 45 -2.85 -9.40 -6.14
N LEU A 46 -3.83 -8.56 -6.47
CA LEU A 46 -5.24 -8.85 -6.17
C LEU A 46 -5.74 -10.08 -6.90
N LEU A 47 -5.49 -10.16 -8.21
CA LEU A 47 -5.85 -11.33 -9.04
C LEU A 47 -5.18 -12.61 -8.53
N MET A 48 -3.92 -12.50 -8.12
CA MET A 48 -3.16 -13.60 -7.55
C MET A 48 -3.85 -14.15 -6.28
N GLY A 49 -4.30 -13.28 -5.37
CA GLY A 49 -5.01 -13.69 -4.17
C GLY A 49 -6.25 -14.54 -4.49
N VAL A 50 -7.03 -14.11 -5.49
CA VAL A 50 -8.22 -14.85 -5.96
C VAL A 50 -7.84 -16.21 -6.54
N LEU A 51 -6.83 -16.26 -7.40
CA LEU A 51 -6.39 -17.49 -8.06
C LEU A 51 -5.76 -18.49 -7.07
N SER A 52 -4.98 -18.01 -6.10
CA SER A 52 -4.43 -18.86 -5.04
C SER A 52 -5.51 -19.49 -4.18
N THR A 53 -6.52 -18.70 -3.80
CA THR A 53 -7.69 -19.21 -3.07
C THR A 53 -8.43 -20.26 -3.88
N PHE A 54 -8.59 -20.04 -5.19
CA PHE A 54 -9.22 -21.00 -6.09
C PHE A 54 -8.42 -22.32 -6.17
N LEU A 55 -7.11 -22.28 -6.27
CA LEU A 55 -6.27 -23.48 -6.28
C LEU A 55 -6.45 -24.31 -4.98
N VAL A 56 -6.49 -23.64 -3.83
CA VAL A 56 -6.63 -24.34 -2.54
C VAL A 56 -8.04 -24.85 -2.31
N SER A 57 -9.07 -24.21 -2.88
CA SER A 57 -10.48 -24.60 -2.66
C SER A 57 -10.80 -26.02 -3.10
N TRP A 58 -10.06 -26.55 -4.07
CA TRP A 58 -10.21 -27.95 -4.55
C TRP A 58 -9.63 -29.00 -3.57
N LEU A 59 -8.80 -28.57 -2.61
CA LEU A 59 -8.25 -29.46 -1.56
C LEU A 59 -9.22 -29.72 -0.41
N GLY A 60 -10.37 -29.05 -0.40
CA GLY A 60 -11.39 -29.21 0.61
C GLY A 60 -11.54 -28.02 1.57
N LYS A 61 -12.60 -28.06 2.38
CA LYS A 61 -12.98 -26.96 3.27
C LYS A 61 -11.95 -26.71 4.38
N ASP A 62 -11.39 -27.79 4.95
CA ASP A 62 -10.44 -27.71 6.06
C ASP A 62 -9.10 -27.15 5.59
N ALA A 63 -8.64 -27.54 4.38
CA ALA A 63 -7.46 -26.98 3.75
C ALA A 63 -7.62 -25.48 3.50
N MET A 64 -8.78 -25.05 3.00
CA MET A 64 -9.06 -23.63 2.77
C MET A 64 -9.13 -22.83 4.07
N ALA A 65 -9.71 -23.40 5.13
CA ALA A 65 -9.74 -22.80 6.45
C ALA A 65 -8.33 -22.69 7.05
N GLY A 66 -7.52 -23.73 6.94
CA GLY A 66 -6.12 -23.73 7.41
C GLY A 66 -5.26 -22.68 6.74
N VAL A 67 -5.32 -22.57 5.39
CA VAL A 67 -4.62 -21.50 4.65
C VAL A 67 -5.13 -20.12 5.07
N GLY A 68 -6.44 -19.93 5.21
CA GLY A 68 -7.03 -18.66 5.60
C GLY A 68 -6.57 -18.17 6.99
N LEU A 69 -6.45 -19.08 7.96
CA LEU A 69 -5.92 -18.77 9.29
C LEU A 69 -4.45 -18.34 9.23
N ALA A 70 -3.60 -19.13 8.57
CA ALA A 70 -2.20 -18.82 8.44
C ALA A 70 -1.97 -17.53 7.62
N ASP A 71 -2.73 -17.29 6.56
CA ASP A 71 -2.63 -16.08 5.74
C ASP A 71 -3.11 -14.83 6.50
N SER A 72 -4.06 -14.95 7.41
CA SER A 72 -4.45 -13.83 8.28
C SER A 72 -3.27 -13.35 9.12
N PHE A 73 -2.45 -14.25 9.63
CA PHE A 73 -1.23 -13.93 10.34
C PHE A 73 -0.14 -13.40 9.39
N ASN A 74 0.10 -14.09 8.27
CA ASN A 74 1.04 -13.66 7.24
C ASN A 74 0.76 -12.22 6.75
N MET A 75 -0.50 -11.84 6.64
CA MET A 75 -0.92 -10.49 6.21
C MET A 75 -0.40 -9.39 7.15
N VAL A 76 -0.41 -9.62 8.46
CA VAL A 76 0.12 -8.66 9.44
C VAL A 76 1.64 -8.50 9.26
N ILE A 77 2.36 -9.60 9.08
CA ILE A 77 3.82 -9.59 8.88
C ILE A 77 4.18 -8.91 7.55
N MET A 78 3.45 -9.20 6.48
CA MET A 78 3.67 -8.57 5.18
C MET A 78 3.35 -7.06 5.22
N ALA A 79 2.34 -6.63 5.96
CA ALA A 79 2.03 -5.21 6.18
C ALA A 79 3.17 -4.49 6.89
N PHE A 80 3.81 -5.14 7.87
CA PHE A 80 5.00 -4.61 8.53
C PHE A 80 6.18 -4.46 7.55
N PHE A 81 6.48 -5.48 6.75
CA PHE A 81 7.55 -5.41 5.75
C PHE A 81 7.29 -4.32 4.69
N ALA A 82 6.04 -4.22 4.21
CA ALA A 82 5.65 -3.19 3.24
C ALA A 82 5.81 -1.76 3.79
N ALA A 83 5.62 -1.57 5.08
CA ALA A 83 5.77 -0.26 5.70
C ALA A 83 7.26 0.13 5.83
N ILE A 84 8.16 -0.81 6.10
CA ILE A 84 9.61 -0.56 6.07
C ILE A 84 10.10 -0.34 4.63
N ASP A 85 9.54 -1.07 3.66
CA ASP A 85 9.75 -0.81 2.24
C ASP A 85 9.46 0.64 1.86
N LEU A 86 8.34 1.19 2.36
CA LEU A 86 8.01 2.60 2.19
C LEU A 86 9.12 3.53 2.70
N GLY A 87 9.70 3.25 3.88
CA GLY A 87 10.82 4.00 4.42
C GLY A 87 12.04 4.00 3.47
N THR A 88 12.37 2.82 2.92
CA THR A 88 13.44 2.67 1.93
C THR A 88 13.14 3.45 0.66
N THR A 89 11.94 3.32 0.13
CA THR A 89 11.46 4.05 -1.06
C THR A 89 11.64 5.56 -0.91
N VAL A 90 11.22 6.13 0.23
CA VAL A 90 11.32 7.57 0.51
C VAL A 90 12.76 8.04 0.63
N VAL A 91 13.60 7.30 1.38
CA VAL A 91 15.01 7.68 1.56
C VAL A 91 15.78 7.60 0.25
N VAL A 92 15.52 6.59 -0.59
CA VAL A 92 16.12 6.46 -1.92
C VAL A 92 15.66 7.59 -2.84
N ALA A 93 14.35 7.86 -2.91
CA ALA A 93 13.78 8.93 -3.75
C ALA A 93 14.38 10.30 -3.38
N PHE A 94 14.47 10.59 -2.09
CA PHE A 94 15.05 11.82 -1.58
C PHE A 94 16.57 11.93 -1.88
N SER A 95 17.32 10.85 -1.68
CA SER A 95 18.77 10.83 -1.94
C SER A 95 19.07 11.04 -3.42
N LEU A 96 18.29 10.41 -4.30
CA LEU A 96 18.41 10.62 -5.75
C LEU A 96 17.96 12.02 -6.17
N GLY A 97 16.97 12.62 -5.50
CA GLY A 97 16.63 14.02 -5.67
C GLY A 97 17.82 14.92 -5.37
N LYS A 98 18.58 14.66 -4.31
CA LYS A 98 19.84 15.35 -3.98
C LYS A 98 21.02 15.02 -4.90
N ARG A 99 20.82 14.17 -5.91
CA ARG A 99 21.87 13.62 -6.79
C ARG A 99 22.93 12.77 -6.04
N ASP A 100 22.65 12.37 -4.80
CA ASP A 100 23.53 11.52 -3.99
C ASP A 100 23.24 10.03 -4.23
N ARG A 101 23.79 9.52 -5.35
CA ARG A 101 23.70 8.10 -5.71
C ARG A 101 24.36 7.18 -4.69
N ARG A 102 25.44 7.67 -4.02
CA ARG A 102 26.14 6.86 -3.01
C ARG A 102 25.23 6.59 -1.81
N ARG A 103 24.55 7.63 -1.31
CA ARG A 103 23.60 7.51 -0.21
C ARG A 103 22.43 6.60 -0.56
N ALA A 104 21.87 6.73 -1.77
CA ALA A 104 20.79 5.86 -2.24
C ALA A 104 21.20 4.38 -2.25
N ARG A 105 22.40 4.05 -2.76
CA ARG A 105 22.94 2.67 -2.73
C ARG A 105 23.16 2.16 -1.31
N VAL A 106 23.71 2.98 -0.42
CA VAL A 106 23.93 2.61 0.98
C VAL A 106 22.59 2.37 1.67
N ALA A 107 21.60 3.23 1.49
CA ALA A 107 20.27 3.07 2.05
C ALA A 107 19.63 1.75 1.59
N THR A 108 19.62 1.49 0.27
CA THR A 108 19.08 0.24 -0.29
C THR A 108 19.79 -1.00 0.30
N ARG A 109 21.12 -1.00 0.29
CA ARG A 109 21.92 -2.12 0.82
C ARG A 109 21.60 -2.40 2.29
N GLN A 110 21.57 -1.35 3.12
CA GLN A 110 21.38 -1.51 4.56
C GLN A 110 19.94 -1.91 4.90
N SER A 111 18.97 -1.37 4.19
CA SER A 111 17.59 -1.83 4.34
C SER A 111 17.44 -3.31 3.96
N LEU A 112 18.08 -3.76 2.87
CA LEU A 112 18.10 -5.18 2.49
C LEU A 112 18.70 -6.05 3.58
N VAL A 113 19.90 -5.70 4.08
CA VAL A 113 20.59 -6.50 5.10
C VAL A 113 19.78 -6.58 6.39
N ILE A 114 19.34 -5.43 6.92
CA ILE A 114 18.63 -5.39 8.20
C ILE A 114 17.28 -6.08 8.12
N MET A 115 16.52 -5.84 7.04
CA MET A 115 15.22 -6.47 6.89
C MET A 115 15.33 -7.98 6.65
N THR A 116 16.36 -8.42 5.95
CA THR A 116 16.61 -9.87 5.80
C THR A 116 16.99 -10.51 7.14
N LEU A 117 17.88 -9.88 7.90
CA LEU A 117 18.23 -10.38 9.24
C LEU A 117 17.03 -10.38 10.19
N PHE A 118 16.24 -9.32 10.16
CA PHE A 118 14.99 -9.26 10.94
C PHE A 118 13.99 -10.32 10.51
N ALA A 119 13.83 -10.54 9.19
CA ALA A 119 12.95 -11.57 8.66
C ALA A 119 13.41 -12.99 9.03
N VAL A 120 14.73 -13.25 9.07
CA VAL A 120 15.28 -14.52 9.56
C VAL A 120 15.01 -14.70 11.04
N LEU A 121 15.25 -13.67 11.87
CA LEU A 121 14.96 -13.71 13.30
C LEU A 121 13.45 -13.98 13.53
N LEU A 122 12.59 -13.26 12.83
CA LEU A 122 11.15 -13.41 12.94
C LEU A 122 10.70 -14.81 12.48
N ALA A 123 11.25 -15.31 11.38
CA ALA A 123 11.00 -16.66 10.89
C ALA A 123 11.39 -17.74 11.93
N THR A 124 12.53 -17.58 12.56
CA THR A 124 12.99 -18.51 13.61
C THR A 124 12.07 -18.46 14.84
N LEU A 125 11.66 -17.26 15.27
CA LEU A 125 10.72 -17.11 16.39
C LEU A 125 9.36 -17.73 16.06
N ILE A 126 8.82 -17.47 14.88
CA ILE A 126 7.51 -18.02 14.49
C ILE A 126 7.57 -19.54 14.30
N HIS A 127 8.67 -20.06 13.77
CA HIS A 127 8.86 -21.50 13.68
C HIS A 127 8.91 -22.16 15.07
N HIS A 128 9.51 -21.49 16.06
CA HIS A 128 9.59 -22.00 17.43
C HIS A 128 8.27 -21.90 18.21
N PHE A 129 7.51 -20.83 17.99
CA PHE A 129 6.25 -20.53 18.67
C PHE A 129 5.02 -20.75 17.79
N GLY A 130 5.15 -21.48 16.66
CA GLY A 130 4.09 -21.63 15.66
C GLY A 130 2.81 -22.24 16.19
N GLU A 131 2.90 -23.27 17.04
CA GLU A 131 1.75 -23.90 17.69
C GLU A 131 0.98 -22.90 18.55
N GLN A 132 1.66 -22.16 19.42
CA GLN A 132 1.04 -21.16 20.30
C GLN A 132 0.38 -20.03 19.50
N ILE A 133 1.01 -19.63 18.39
CA ILE A 133 0.47 -18.60 17.50
C ILE A 133 -0.80 -19.10 16.82
N ILE A 134 -0.79 -20.32 16.29
CA ILE A 134 -1.97 -20.90 15.65
C ILE A 134 -3.08 -21.12 16.66
N ASP A 135 -2.80 -21.63 17.85
CA ASP A 135 -3.79 -21.80 18.89
C ASP A 135 -4.46 -20.49 19.31
N PHE A 136 -3.67 -19.42 19.41
CA PHE A 136 -4.20 -18.09 19.70
C PHE A 136 -5.06 -17.52 18.56
N VAL A 137 -4.64 -17.71 17.31
CA VAL A 137 -5.36 -17.17 16.13
C VAL A 137 -6.58 -18.02 15.77
N ALA A 138 -6.47 -19.33 15.91
CA ALA A 138 -7.51 -20.28 15.50
C ALA A 138 -8.65 -20.42 16.51
N GLY A 139 -8.44 -20.04 17.79
CA GLY A 139 -9.49 -20.16 18.82
C GLY A 139 -10.09 -21.57 18.89
N ASP A 140 -11.41 -21.68 18.67
CA ASP A 140 -12.16 -22.92 18.73
C ASP A 140 -12.16 -23.74 17.43
N ALA A 141 -11.25 -23.50 16.49
CA ALA A 141 -11.14 -24.28 15.27
C ALA A 141 -10.77 -25.74 15.55
N THR A 142 -11.18 -26.64 14.65
CA THR A 142 -10.89 -28.07 14.77
C THR A 142 -9.39 -28.34 14.75
N THR A 143 -8.98 -29.43 15.41
CA THR A 143 -7.59 -29.88 15.49
C THR A 143 -6.98 -30.08 14.09
N GLU A 144 -7.78 -30.58 13.15
CA GLU A 144 -7.37 -30.78 11.77
C GLU A 144 -7.04 -29.46 11.05
N VAL A 145 -7.91 -28.45 11.19
CA VAL A 145 -7.69 -27.11 10.62
C VAL A 145 -6.46 -26.45 11.25
N LYS A 146 -6.24 -26.60 12.56
CA LYS A 146 -5.05 -26.10 13.24
C LYS A 146 -3.77 -26.74 12.73
N ALA A 147 -3.77 -28.06 12.54
CA ALA A 147 -2.62 -28.79 12.01
C ALA A 147 -2.28 -28.36 10.57
N LEU A 148 -3.30 -28.18 9.73
CA LEU A 148 -3.12 -27.67 8.37
C LEU A 148 -2.60 -26.22 8.39
N ALA A 149 -3.15 -25.35 9.24
CA ALA A 149 -2.69 -23.97 9.39
C ALA A 149 -1.23 -23.90 9.85
N LEU A 150 -0.83 -24.75 10.81
CA LEU A 150 0.56 -24.83 11.27
C LEU A 150 1.50 -25.28 10.14
N THR A 151 1.15 -26.35 9.42
CA THR A 151 1.93 -26.85 8.29
C THR A 151 2.15 -25.76 7.23
N TYR A 152 1.09 -25.05 6.87
CA TYR A 152 1.18 -23.95 5.89
C TYR A 152 2.00 -22.78 6.41
N LEU A 153 1.83 -22.42 7.69
CA LEU A 153 2.60 -21.36 8.34
C LEU A 153 4.10 -21.69 8.35
N GLU A 154 4.47 -22.88 8.76
CA GLU A 154 5.89 -23.32 8.76
C GLU A 154 6.54 -23.22 7.39
N LEU A 155 5.83 -23.62 6.32
CA LEU A 155 6.34 -23.53 4.96
C LEU A 155 6.44 -22.07 4.50
N THR A 156 5.46 -21.23 4.80
CA THR A 156 5.43 -19.83 4.36
C THR A 156 6.40 -18.94 5.12
N VAL A 157 6.65 -19.23 6.39
CA VAL A 157 7.61 -18.51 7.24
C VAL A 157 9.06 -18.65 6.70
N LEU A 158 9.42 -19.79 6.13
CA LEU A 158 10.70 -19.96 5.46
C LEU A 158 10.92 -18.97 4.32
N SER A 159 9.84 -18.48 3.72
CA SER A 159 9.92 -17.50 2.63
C SER A 159 10.08 -16.05 3.07
N TYR A 160 9.99 -15.72 4.37
CA TYR A 160 10.04 -14.34 4.86
C TYR A 160 11.33 -13.58 4.49
N PRO A 161 12.53 -14.19 4.60
CA PRO A 161 13.73 -13.51 4.14
C PRO A 161 13.69 -13.15 2.65
N ALA A 162 13.17 -14.05 1.83
CA ALA A 162 13.00 -13.82 0.40
C ALA A 162 11.95 -12.74 0.10
N ALA A 163 10.83 -12.74 0.83
CA ALA A 163 9.82 -11.70 0.74
C ALA A 163 10.37 -10.33 1.13
N ALA A 164 11.16 -10.25 2.22
CA ALA A 164 11.79 -9.01 2.65
C ALA A 164 12.76 -8.46 1.58
N ILE A 165 13.59 -9.31 0.96
CA ILE A 165 14.47 -8.91 -0.13
C ILE A 165 13.69 -8.38 -1.32
N THR A 166 12.65 -9.09 -1.73
CA THR A 166 11.82 -8.72 -2.88
C THR A 166 11.09 -7.39 -2.65
N LEU A 167 10.48 -7.20 -1.48
CA LEU A 167 9.78 -5.96 -1.12
C LEU A 167 10.75 -4.77 -1.06
N ILE A 168 11.82 -4.86 -0.27
CA ILE A 168 12.77 -3.76 -0.09
C ILE A 168 13.49 -3.41 -1.39
N GLY A 169 13.86 -4.41 -2.19
CA GLY A 169 14.50 -4.18 -3.49
C GLY A 169 13.54 -3.52 -4.49
N SER A 170 12.28 -3.96 -4.53
CA SER A 170 11.23 -3.34 -5.33
C SER A 170 10.96 -1.90 -4.92
N GLY A 171 10.89 -1.62 -3.61
CA GLY A 171 10.73 -0.28 -3.10
C GLY A 171 11.90 0.65 -3.41
N ALA A 172 13.12 0.16 -3.30
CA ALA A 172 14.29 0.91 -3.72
C ALA A 172 14.25 1.28 -5.21
N LEU A 173 13.85 0.35 -6.08
CA LEU A 173 13.68 0.59 -7.52
C LEU A 173 12.54 1.58 -7.78
N ARG A 174 11.39 1.47 -7.07
CA ARG A 174 10.30 2.46 -7.13
C ARG A 174 10.77 3.83 -6.67
N GLY A 175 11.52 3.91 -5.57
CA GLY A 175 12.12 5.15 -5.08
C GLY A 175 13.09 5.80 -6.08
N ALA A 176 13.78 4.99 -6.89
CA ALA A 176 14.61 5.46 -8.00
C ALA A 176 13.80 5.88 -9.24
N GLY A 177 12.48 5.80 -9.21
CA GLY A 177 11.59 6.14 -10.32
C GLY A 177 11.43 5.02 -11.35
N ASN A 178 11.97 3.84 -11.09
CA ASN A 178 11.80 2.67 -11.95
C ASN A 178 10.73 1.74 -11.38
N THR A 179 9.51 1.91 -11.84
CA THR A 179 8.34 1.10 -11.42
C THR A 179 8.05 -0.06 -12.35
N LYS A 180 8.68 -0.06 -13.55
CA LYS A 180 8.48 -1.13 -14.54
C LYS A 180 9.17 -2.44 -14.14
N ILE A 181 10.38 -2.35 -13.58
CA ILE A 181 11.11 -3.56 -13.16
C ILE A 181 10.41 -4.27 -12.00
N PRO A 182 9.98 -3.59 -10.91
CA PRO A 182 9.14 -4.21 -9.88
C PRO A 182 7.87 -4.85 -10.43
N LEU A 183 7.16 -4.18 -11.35
CA LEU A 183 5.98 -4.74 -11.99
C LEU A 183 6.30 -6.04 -12.74
N LEU A 184 7.36 -6.04 -13.55
CA LEU A 184 7.75 -7.24 -14.33
C LEU A 184 8.14 -8.40 -13.42
N ILE A 185 8.95 -8.14 -12.40
CA ILE A 185 9.38 -9.18 -11.45
C ILE A 185 8.18 -9.69 -10.67
N ASN A 186 7.46 -8.83 -9.95
CA ASN A 186 6.34 -9.23 -9.10
C ASN A 186 5.17 -9.83 -9.90
N GLY A 187 4.89 -9.29 -11.08
CA GLY A 187 3.88 -9.84 -11.99
C GLY A 187 4.26 -11.24 -12.49
N SER A 188 5.51 -11.43 -12.93
CA SER A 188 6.01 -12.76 -13.35
C SER A 188 6.04 -13.75 -12.19
N LEU A 189 6.38 -13.30 -10.99
CA LEU A 189 6.38 -14.14 -9.79
C LEU A 189 4.97 -14.60 -9.40
N ASN A 190 3.99 -13.75 -9.55
CA ASN A 190 2.59 -14.10 -9.28
C ASN A 190 2.11 -15.20 -10.25
N ILE A 191 2.43 -15.07 -11.54
CA ILE A 191 2.11 -16.09 -12.53
C ILE A 191 2.88 -17.38 -12.22
N LEU A 192 4.17 -17.27 -11.94
CA LEU A 192 5.02 -18.42 -11.62
C LEU A 192 4.55 -19.15 -10.37
N ASN A 193 4.11 -18.40 -9.34
CA ASN A 193 3.53 -19.01 -8.13
C ASN A 193 2.30 -19.86 -8.46
N ILE A 194 1.37 -19.37 -9.29
CA ILE A 194 0.18 -20.14 -9.68
C ILE A 194 0.60 -21.45 -10.39
N ILE A 195 1.56 -21.34 -11.30
CA ILE A 195 2.04 -22.50 -12.06
C ILE A 195 2.74 -23.51 -11.13
N ILE A 196 3.69 -23.04 -10.31
CA ILE A 196 4.44 -23.90 -9.40
C ILE A 196 3.51 -24.51 -8.34
N SER A 197 2.65 -23.70 -7.72
CA SER A 197 1.69 -24.22 -6.75
C SER A 197 0.73 -25.22 -7.37
N GLY A 198 0.21 -24.94 -8.57
CA GLY A 198 -0.65 -25.87 -9.30
C GLY A 198 0.04 -27.23 -9.58
N ILE A 199 1.27 -27.20 -10.07
CA ILE A 199 2.06 -28.42 -10.31
C ILE A 199 2.35 -29.14 -8.99
N LEU A 200 2.73 -28.43 -7.95
CA LEU A 200 3.06 -29.04 -6.66
C LEU A 200 1.82 -29.58 -5.92
N ILE A 201 0.66 -28.97 -6.10
CA ILE A 201 -0.60 -29.42 -5.48
C ILE A 201 -1.13 -30.66 -6.21
N TYR A 202 -1.29 -30.58 -7.52
CA TYR A 202 -2.03 -31.59 -8.29
C TYR A 202 -1.14 -32.61 -8.98
N GLY A 203 0.19 -32.37 -9.01
CA GLY A 203 1.11 -33.19 -9.74
C GLY A 203 1.18 -32.85 -11.24
N LEU A 204 2.08 -33.50 -11.95
CA LEU A 204 2.24 -33.38 -13.38
C LEU A 204 2.65 -34.74 -13.98
N PHE A 205 1.96 -35.18 -15.03
CA PHE A 205 2.16 -36.48 -15.66
C PHE A 205 2.03 -37.64 -14.66
N SER A 206 3.11 -38.37 -14.43
CA SER A 206 3.15 -39.53 -13.52
C SER A 206 3.40 -39.18 -12.04
N TRP A 207 3.67 -37.91 -11.74
CA TRP A 207 3.91 -37.48 -10.36
C TRP A 207 2.60 -37.06 -9.67
N PRO A 208 2.25 -37.66 -8.51
CA PRO A 208 0.95 -37.44 -7.87
C PRO A 208 0.78 -36.09 -7.17
N GLY A 209 1.84 -35.27 -7.11
CA GLY A 209 1.83 -34.01 -6.37
C GLY A 209 2.00 -34.18 -4.86
N LEU A 210 2.09 -33.06 -4.16
CA LEU A 210 2.26 -32.96 -2.70
C LEU A 210 0.97 -32.52 -1.98
N GLY A 211 -0.11 -32.35 -2.72
CA GLY A 211 -1.38 -31.87 -2.15
C GLY A 211 -1.22 -30.52 -1.44
N PHE A 212 -1.72 -30.45 -0.20
CA PHE A 212 -1.74 -29.21 0.60
C PHE A 212 -0.34 -28.57 0.81
N VAL A 213 0.68 -29.41 1.06
CA VAL A 213 2.08 -28.95 1.22
C VAL A 213 2.57 -28.23 -0.04
N GLY A 214 2.09 -28.63 -1.22
CA GLY A 214 2.42 -27.99 -2.49
C GLY A 214 2.03 -26.51 -2.55
N ALA A 215 0.97 -26.08 -1.88
CA ALA A 215 0.55 -24.68 -1.82
C ALA A 215 1.58 -23.81 -1.09
N GLY A 216 2.04 -24.22 0.09
CA GLY A 216 3.05 -23.50 0.86
C GLY A 216 4.42 -23.50 0.20
N LEU A 217 4.84 -24.65 -0.35
CA LEU A 217 6.12 -24.75 -1.08
C LEU A 217 6.12 -23.92 -2.35
N GLY A 218 5.02 -23.91 -3.12
CA GLY A 218 4.92 -23.11 -4.34
C GLY A 218 5.09 -21.61 -4.08
N LEU A 219 4.47 -21.11 -3.03
CA LEU A 219 4.65 -19.72 -2.58
C LEU A 219 6.11 -19.45 -2.17
N THR A 220 6.69 -20.35 -1.40
CA THR A 220 8.06 -20.22 -0.89
C THR A 220 9.09 -20.22 -2.02
N ILE A 221 9.01 -21.17 -2.94
CA ILE A 221 9.90 -21.25 -4.11
C ILE A 221 9.78 -19.98 -4.95
N SER A 222 8.56 -19.54 -5.24
CA SER A 222 8.33 -18.32 -6.03
C SER A 222 8.94 -17.08 -5.39
N ARG A 223 8.82 -16.92 -4.07
CA ARG A 223 9.44 -15.80 -3.34
C ARG A 223 10.97 -15.83 -3.41
N TYR A 224 11.60 -17.00 -3.33
CA TYR A 224 13.05 -17.12 -3.48
C TYR A 224 13.52 -16.80 -4.90
N ILE A 225 12.78 -17.23 -5.93
CA ILE A 225 13.06 -16.84 -7.32
C ILE A 225 13.00 -15.31 -7.45
N GLY A 226 12.01 -14.67 -6.81
CA GLY A 226 11.89 -13.21 -6.79
C GLY A 226 13.03 -12.51 -6.09
N ALA A 227 13.46 -13.03 -4.94
CA ALA A 227 14.58 -12.47 -4.22
C ALA A 227 15.87 -12.54 -5.08
N VAL A 228 16.11 -13.67 -5.73
CA VAL A 228 17.25 -13.83 -6.66
C VAL A 228 17.15 -12.85 -7.82
N ALA A 229 15.97 -12.72 -8.43
CA ALA A 229 15.74 -11.79 -9.55
C ALA A 229 16.01 -10.33 -9.15
N ILE A 230 15.53 -9.89 -7.99
CA ILE A 230 15.79 -8.53 -7.47
C ILE A 230 17.27 -8.31 -7.18
N LEU A 231 17.93 -9.25 -6.52
CA LEU A 231 19.38 -9.14 -6.23
C LEU A 231 20.20 -9.11 -7.52
N TRP A 232 19.81 -9.90 -8.52
CA TRP A 232 20.45 -9.91 -9.83
C TRP A 232 20.30 -8.57 -10.57
N VAL A 233 19.07 -7.98 -10.56
CA VAL A 233 18.81 -6.66 -11.13
C VAL A 233 19.64 -5.57 -10.46
N LEU A 234 19.77 -5.61 -9.14
CA LEU A 234 20.59 -4.66 -8.37
C LEU A 234 22.08 -4.86 -8.60
N ALA A 235 22.55 -6.10 -8.79
CA ALA A 235 23.95 -6.42 -9.03
C ALA A 235 24.42 -6.01 -10.44
N ILE A 236 23.64 -6.31 -11.49
CA ILE A 236 23.94 -5.91 -12.87
C ILE A 236 23.84 -4.41 -13.02
N GLY A 237 22.89 -3.77 -12.31
CA GLY A 237 22.72 -2.34 -12.34
C GLY A 237 21.88 -1.87 -13.53
N PHE A 238 20.78 -2.54 -13.82
CA PHE A 238 19.74 -2.03 -14.75
C PHE A 238 19.33 -0.59 -14.43
N ASN A 239 19.43 -0.22 -13.15
CA ASN A 239 19.42 1.19 -12.75
C ASN A 239 20.82 1.56 -12.22
N PRO A 240 21.65 2.31 -13.01
CA PRO A 240 23.02 2.65 -12.62
C PRO A 240 23.11 3.40 -11.28
N ALA A 241 22.01 4.07 -10.87
CA ALA A 241 21.97 4.78 -9.60
C ALA A 241 21.93 3.85 -8.39
N LEU A 242 21.42 2.60 -8.55
CA LEU A 242 21.27 1.62 -7.46
C LEU A 242 22.15 0.37 -7.62
N ARG A 243 23.15 0.40 -8.52
CA ARG A 243 24.05 -0.75 -8.68
C ARG A 243 24.76 -1.07 -7.37
N ILE A 244 24.56 -2.28 -6.85
CA ILE A 244 25.12 -2.76 -5.58
C ILE A 244 25.96 -4.00 -5.86
N SER A 245 27.26 -3.93 -5.63
CA SER A 245 28.15 -5.08 -5.74
C SER A 245 27.91 -6.05 -4.57
N LEU A 246 27.93 -7.36 -4.82
CA LEU A 246 27.78 -8.39 -3.81
C LEU A 246 28.75 -8.22 -2.64
N LYS A 247 30.02 -7.86 -2.90
CA LYS A 247 31.01 -7.57 -1.87
C LYS A 247 30.61 -6.41 -0.95
N SER A 248 29.74 -5.52 -1.39
CA SER A 248 29.32 -4.36 -0.59
C SER A 248 28.35 -4.73 0.54
N TYR A 249 27.65 -5.87 0.47
CA TYR A 249 26.73 -6.31 1.52
C TYR A 249 27.45 -6.58 2.85
N PHE A 250 28.72 -6.93 2.82
CA PHE A 250 29.56 -7.18 4.00
C PHE A 250 30.24 -5.93 4.58
N LYS A 251 29.98 -4.74 3.99
CA LYS A 251 30.52 -3.48 4.53
C LYS A 251 29.77 -3.07 5.80
N PRO A 252 30.44 -2.34 6.72
CA PRO A 252 29.85 -1.95 7.99
C PRO A 252 28.55 -1.16 7.82
N LEU A 253 27.68 -1.29 8.82
CA LEU A 253 26.38 -0.63 8.87
C LEU A 253 26.54 0.85 9.25
N ASN A 254 25.75 1.71 8.64
CA ASN A 254 25.66 3.14 8.98
C ASN A 254 24.31 3.38 9.68
N PHE A 255 24.35 3.40 11.00
CA PHE A 255 23.15 3.56 11.82
C PHE A 255 22.37 4.84 11.54
N SER A 256 23.02 5.91 11.08
CA SER A 256 22.31 7.16 10.74
C SER A 256 21.31 6.96 9.59
N ILE A 257 21.71 6.22 8.55
CA ILE A 257 20.82 5.92 7.42
C ILE A 257 19.73 4.93 7.83
N ILE A 258 20.07 3.95 8.66
CA ILE A 258 19.12 2.99 9.21
C ILE A 258 18.03 3.71 10.01
N TRP A 259 18.42 4.59 10.93
CA TRP A 259 17.45 5.38 11.70
C TRP A 259 16.60 6.28 10.84
N GLU A 260 17.12 6.78 9.72
CA GLU A 260 16.35 7.58 8.79
C GLU A 260 15.26 6.74 8.09
N VAL A 261 15.60 5.52 7.66
CA VAL A 261 14.61 4.58 7.08
C VAL A 261 13.58 4.14 8.12
N MET A 262 14.05 3.75 9.32
CA MET A 262 13.19 3.32 10.43
C MET A 262 12.30 4.45 10.94
N GLY A 263 12.77 5.69 10.92
CA GLY A 263 12.02 6.87 11.32
C GLY A 263 10.77 7.14 10.45
N ILE A 264 10.71 6.54 9.26
CA ILE A 264 9.55 6.54 8.38
C ILE A 264 8.83 5.19 8.45
N GLY A 265 9.61 4.11 8.38
CA GLY A 265 9.09 2.75 8.33
C GLY A 265 8.36 2.33 9.61
N ILE A 266 8.93 2.55 10.79
CA ILE A 266 8.30 2.16 12.06
C ILE A 266 6.94 2.84 12.28
N PRO A 267 6.79 4.19 12.15
CA PRO A 267 5.48 4.81 12.24
C PRO A 267 4.48 4.26 11.20
N ALA A 268 4.93 4.02 9.97
CA ALA A 268 4.09 3.44 8.94
C ALA A 268 3.70 1.97 9.24
N SER A 269 4.60 1.19 9.89
CA SER A 269 4.30 -0.18 10.33
C SER A 269 3.25 -0.20 11.43
N VAL A 270 3.41 0.65 12.45
CA VAL A 270 2.43 0.80 13.53
C VAL A 270 1.07 1.19 12.97
N GLU A 271 1.03 2.17 12.05
CA GLU A 271 -0.20 2.55 11.35
C GLU A 271 -0.84 1.36 10.62
N SER A 272 -0.06 0.60 9.86
CA SER A 272 -0.55 -0.52 9.06
C SER A 272 -1.09 -1.67 9.94
N VAL A 273 -0.38 -2.03 11.00
CA VAL A 273 -0.80 -3.08 11.94
C VAL A 273 -2.07 -2.67 12.67
N LEU A 274 -2.10 -1.47 13.23
CA LEU A 274 -3.29 -0.97 13.96
C LEU A 274 -4.50 -0.79 13.03
N PHE A 275 -4.28 -0.39 11.78
CA PHE A 275 -5.33 -0.30 10.78
C PHE A 275 -5.89 -1.69 10.44
N THR A 276 -5.03 -2.68 10.23
CA THR A 276 -5.44 -4.05 9.94
C THR A 276 -6.20 -4.65 11.10
N SER A 277 -5.71 -4.47 12.35
CA SER A 277 -6.39 -4.93 13.57
C SER A 277 -7.77 -4.30 13.74
N GLY A 278 -7.89 -2.98 13.54
CA GLY A 278 -9.17 -2.28 13.62
C GLY A 278 -10.15 -2.73 12.53
N ARG A 279 -9.65 -3.06 11.32
CA ARG A 279 -10.47 -3.63 10.25
C ARG A 279 -10.99 -5.01 10.61
N LEU A 280 -10.15 -5.87 11.19
CA LEU A 280 -10.58 -7.20 11.66
C LEU A 280 -11.66 -7.07 12.73
N LEU A 281 -11.50 -6.16 13.69
CA LEU A 281 -12.50 -5.91 14.73
C LEU A 281 -13.86 -5.47 14.14
N THR A 282 -13.85 -4.57 13.15
CA THR A 282 -15.09 -4.16 12.48
C THR A 282 -15.74 -5.30 11.66
N GLN A 283 -14.94 -6.23 11.13
CA GLN A 283 -15.49 -7.45 10.50
C GLN A 283 -16.15 -8.39 11.53
N MET A 284 -15.61 -8.47 12.75
CA MET A 284 -16.26 -9.24 13.82
C MET A 284 -17.64 -8.67 14.19
N PHE A 285 -17.85 -7.35 14.13
CA PHE A 285 -19.18 -6.77 14.32
C PHE A 285 -20.18 -7.27 13.27
N VAL A 286 -19.76 -7.40 12.02
CA VAL A 286 -20.61 -7.89 10.93
C VAL A 286 -20.86 -9.40 11.04
N ALA A 287 -19.93 -10.15 11.62
CA ALA A 287 -20.06 -11.61 11.77
C ALA A 287 -21.29 -12.02 12.60
N GLY A 288 -21.75 -11.17 13.52
CA GLY A 288 -22.98 -11.40 14.30
C GLY A 288 -24.29 -11.04 13.59
N MET A 289 -24.27 -10.52 12.34
CA MET A 289 -25.45 -9.95 11.66
C MET A 289 -26.14 -10.91 10.68
N GLY A 290 -25.69 -12.16 10.60
CA GLY A 290 -26.24 -13.19 9.72
C GLY A 290 -25.44 -13.40 8.42
N THR A 291 -25.58 -14.61 7.85
CA THR A 291 -24.76 -15.10 6.73
C THR A 291 -24.89 -14.29 5.45
N SER A 292 -26.11 -13.84 5.10
CA SER A 292 -26.33 -12.99 3.92
C SER A 292 -25.66 -11.63 4.04
N VAL A 293 -25.62 -11.04 5.25
CA VAL A 293 -24.96 -9.76 5.51
C VAL A 293 -23.44 -9.92 5.45
N ILE A 294 -22.89 -10.99 6.02
CA ILE A 294 -21.46 -11.30 5.95
C ILE A 294 -21.01 -11.45 4.49
N ALA A 295 -21.74 -12.25 3.72
CA ALA A 295 -21.46 -12.46 2.29
C ALA A 295 -21.54 -11.15 1.50
N GLY A 296 -22.60 -10.37 1.71
CA GLY A 296 -22.78 -9.06 1.06
C GLY A 296 -21.67 -8.07 1.41
N ASN A 297 -21.27 -8.02 2.67
CA ASN A 297 -20.15 -7.18 3.12
C ASN A 297 -18.82 -7.59 2.46
N PHE A 298 -18.53 -8.90 2.39
CA PHE A 298 -17.31 -9.40 1.74
C PHE A 298 -17.27 -9.02 0.25
N ILE A 299 -18.38 -9.23 -0.47
CA ILE A 299 -18.49 -8.88 -1.90
C ILE A 299 -18.35 -7.37 -2.09
N ALA A 300 -19.02 -6.55 -1.27
CA ALA A 300 -18.93 -5.10 -1.33
C ALA A 300 -17.50 -4.60 -1.09
N PHE A 301 -16.77 -5.16 -0.11
CA PHE A 301 -15.35 -4.84 0.08
C PHE A 301 -14.47 -5.24 -1.09
N SER A 302 -14.74 -6.39 -1.73
CA SER A 302 -14.00 -6.84 -2.91
C SER A 302 -14.17 -5.87 -4.08
N ILE A 303 -15.40 -5.43 -4.33
CA ILE A 303 -15.72 -4.44 -5.36
C ILE A 303 -15.08 -3.07 -5.02
N ALA A 304 -15.21 -2.62 -3.77
CA ALA A 304 -14.61 -1.36 -3.31
C ALA A 304 -13.08 -1.38 -3.44
N ALA A 305 -12.42 -2.52 -3.16
CA ALA A 305 -10.99 -2.67 -3.34
C ALA A 305 -10.55 -2.45 -4.79
N LEU A 306 -11.31 -2.98 -5.77
CA LEU A 306 -11.06 -2.75 -7.19
C LEU A 306 -11.20 -1.27 -7.56
N ILE A 307 -12.25 -0.59 -7.08
CA ILE A 307 -12.48 0.84 -7.30
C ILE A 307 -11.33 1.68 -6.72
N ASN A 308 -10.76 1.27 -5.59
CA ASN A 308 -9.71 2.01 -4.89
C ASN A 308 -8.29 1.77 -5.44
N LEU A 309 -8.07 0.76 -6.30
CA LEU A 309 -6.75 0.43 -6.85
C LEU A 309 -6.03 1.63 -7.50
N PRO A 310 -6.68 2.42 -8.40
CA PRO A 310 -6.01 3.57 -9.01
C PRO A 310 -5.56 4.61 -7.98
N GLY A 311 -6.36 4.82 -6.93
CA GLY A 311 -6.04 5.75 -5.84
C GLY A 311 -4.84 5.31 -5.01
N SER A 312 -4.71 4.02 -4.73
CA SER A 312 -3.53 3.48 -4.02
C SER A 312 -2.25 3.63 -4.84
N ALA A 313 -2.33 3.44 -6.15
CA ALA A 313 -1.21 3.66 -7.07
C ALA A 313 -0.81 5.14 -7.16
N LEU A 314 -1.78 6.06 -7.20
CA LEU A 314 -1.54 7.51 -7.16
C LEU A 314 -0.93 7.94 -5.82
N GLY A 315 -1.36 7.35 -4.71
CA GLY A 315 -0.75 7.56 -3.39
C GLY A 315 0.72 7.17 -3.37
N SER A 316 1.06 5.98 -3.87
CA SER A 316 2.45 5.50 -3.97
C SER A 316 3.30 6.40 -4.89
N ALA A 317 2.77 6.80 -6.05
CA ALA A 317 3.43 7.74 -6.95
C ALA A 317 3.66 9.10 -6.27
N SER A 318 2.66 9.60 -5.51
CA SER A 318 2.78 10.84 -4.71
C SER A 318 3.92 10.79 -3.71
N THR A 319 4.09 9.66 -3.01
CA THR A 319 5.21 9.45 -2.08
C THR A 319 6.57 9.61 -2.77
N ILE A 320 6.75 8.98 -3.92
CA ILE A 320 8.00 8.99 -4.69
C ILE A 320 8.30 10.40 -5.22
N ILE A 321 7.30 11.04 -5.85
CA ILE A 321 7.43 12.37 -6.45
C ILE A 321 7.76 13.40 -5.38
N THR A 322 7.02 13.40 -4.27
CA THR A 322 7.24 14.31 -3.14
C THR A 322 8.64 14.14 -2.56
N GLY A 323 9.07 12.92 -2.27
CA GLY A 323 10.41 12.64 -1.76
C GLY A 323 11.51 13.14 -2.69
N ARG A 324 11.37 12.91 -3.99
CA ARG A 324 12.33 13.35 -5.01
C ARG A 324 12.40 14.87 -5.13
N ARG A 325 11.25 15.57 -5.16
CA ARG A 325 11.18 17.03 -5.28
C ARG A 325 11.77 17.73 -4.06
N LEU A 326 11.47 17.22 -2.87
CA LEU A 326 12.07 17.73 -1.64
C LEU A 326 13.57 17.46 -1.57
N GLY A 327 14.04 16.35 -2.14
CA GLY A 327 15.46 16.06 -2.30
C GLY A 327 16.18 17.11 -3.20
N VAL A 328 15.54 17.56 -4.27
CA VAL A 328 16.05 18.64 -5.14
C VAL A 328 15.99 20.02 -4.47
N GLY A 329 15.24 20.18 -3.37
CA GLY A 329 14.99 21.49 -2.73
C GLY A 329 13.81 22.26 -3.34
N GLN A 330 13.01 21.64 -4.20
CA GLN A 330 11.86 22.26 -4.87
C GLN A 330 10.59 22.17 -4.03
N ILE A 331 10.57 22.84 -2.89
CA ILE A 331 9.49 22.77 -1.89
C ILE A 331 8.13 23.17 -2.48
N ALA A 332 8.07 24.33 -3.15
CA ALA A 332 6.84 24.82 -3.78
C ALA A 332 6.29 23.86 -4.85
N GLN A 333 7.17 23.23 -5.63
CA GLN A 333 6.75 22.26 -6.64
C GLN A 333 6.22 20.97 -5.99
N ALA A 334 6.81 20.53 -4.88
CA ALA A 334 6.31 19.38 -4.14
C ALA A 334 4.87 19.62 -3.62
N GLU A 335 4.59 20.83 -3.11
CA GLU A 335 3.25 21.23 -2.67
C GLU A 335 2.25 21.24 -3.83
N ILE A 336 2.60 21.91 -4.93
CA ILE A 336 1.75 21.99 -6.12
C ILE A 336 1.45 20.58 -6.65
N GLN A 337 2.45 19.70 -6.70
CA GLN A 337 2.28 18.33 -7.20
C GLN A 337 1.40 17.48 -6.29
N LEU A 338 1.58 17.57 -4.97
CA LEU A 338 0.71 16.85 -4.03
C LEU A 338 -0.75 17.28 -4.20
N ARG A 339 -1.00 18.59 -4.33
CA ARG A 339 -2.34 19.15 -4.57
C ARG A 339 -2.93 18.65 -5.89
N HIS A 340 -2.12 18.54 -6.95
CA HIS A 340 -2.58 18.01 -8.24
C HIS A 340 -2.92 16.53 -8.18
N VAL A 341 -2.05 15.70 -7.56
CA VAL A 341 -2.31 14.26 -7.41
C VAL A 341 -3.56 14.04 -6.55
N PHE A 342 -3.76 14.83 -5.50
CA PHE A 342 -4.94 14.80 -4.67
C PHE A 342 -6.22 15.06 -5.47
N TRP A 343 -6.29 16.17 -6.22
CA TRP A 343 -7.47 16.48 -7.02
C TRP A 343 -7.70 15.51 -8.17
N LEU A 344 -6.63 15.06 -8.83
CA LEU A 344 -6.72 14.02 -9.85
C LEU A 344 -7.31 12.71 -9.29
N SER A 345 -6.83 12.28 -8.12
CA SER A 345 -7.35 11.11 -7.44
C SER A 345 -8.79 11.30 -7.00
N THR A 346 -9.14 12.45 -6.42
CA THR A 346 -10.50 12.74 -5.96
C THR A 346 -11.50 12.70 -7.12
N LEU A 347 -11.22 13.42 -8.19
CA LEU A 347 -12.11 13.46 -9.35
C LEU A 347 -12.17 12.12 -10.08
N GLY A 348 -11.01 11.48 -10.28
CA GLY A 348 -10.93 10.20 -10.98
C GLY A 348 -11.64 9.08 -10.25
N LEU A 349 -11.39 8.91 -8.95
CA LEU A 349 -12.04 7.86 -8.16
C LEU A 349 -13.53 8.12 -7.95
N THR A 350 -13.92 9.38 -7.74
CA THR A 350 -15.32 9.73 -7.65
C THR A 350 -16.06 9.39 -8.96
N ALA A 351 -15.48 9.74 -10.11
CA ALA A 351 -16.05 9.40 -11.40
C ALA A 351 -16.16 7.87 -11.58
N ILE A 352 -15.10 7.11 -11.25
CA ILE A 352 -15.13 5.64 -11.33
C ILE A 352 -16.23 5.08 -10.42
N ALA A 353 -16.30 5.53 -9.15
CA ALA A 353 -17.28 5.03 -8.20
C ALA A 353 -18.72 5.33 -8.62
N TRP A 354 -18.99 6.54 -9.10
CA TRP A 354 -20.33 6.93 -9.58
C TRP A 354 -20.70 6.24 -10.90
N LEU A 355 -19.73 5.94 -11.77
CA LEU A 355 -19.97 5.16 -13.00
C LEU A 355 -20.21 3.68 -12.70
N THR A 356 -19.59 3.13 -11.65
CA THR A 356 -19.75 1.71 -11.30
C THR A 356 -20.96 1.44 -10.40
N ALA A 357 -21.40 2.40 -9.58
CA ALA A 357 -22.50 2.23 -8.65
C ALA A 357 -23.83 1.76 -9.29
N PRO A 358 -24.26 2.28 -10.45
CA PRO A 358 -25.45 1.77 -11.14
C PRO A 358 -25.34 0.29 -11.53
N PHE A 359 -24.13 -0.21 -11.76
CA PHE A 359 -23.88 -1.60 -12.13
C PHE A 359 -23.61 -2.51 -10.92
N ALA A 360 -23.78 -2.01 -9.69
CA ALA A 360 -23.52 -2.77 -8.46
C ALA A 360 -24.32 -4.09 -8.40
N GLY A 361 -25.57 -4.09 -8.85
CA GLY A 361 -26.39 -5.30 -8.93
C GLY A 361 -25.87 -6.34 -9.93
N VAL A 362 -25.39 -5.86 -11.09
CA VAL A 362 -24.74 -6.74 -12.09
C VAL A 362 -23.44 -7.30 -11.56
N MET A 363 -22.62 -6.46 -10.95
CA MET A 363 -21.35 -6.89 -10.33
C MET A 363 -21.58 -7.93 -9.22
N ALA A 364 -22.60 -7.72 -8.37
CA ALA A 364 -22.99 -8.67 -7.35
C ALA A 364 -23.43 -10.01 -7.95
N SER A 365 -24.08 -9.99 -9.11
CA SER A 365 -24.57 -11.20 -9.80
C SER A 365 -23.45 -12.13 -10.27
N PHE A 366 -22.22 -11.64 -10.44
CA PHE A 366 -21.06 -12.49 -10.72
C PHE A 366 -20.61 -13.31 -9.50
N TYR A 367 -20.97 -12.89 -8.29
CA TYR A 367 -20.60 -13.55 -7.04
C TYR A 367 -21.71 -14.43 -6.48
N THR A 368 -22.98 -13.99 -6.60
CA THR A 368 -24.12 -14.66 -5.97
C THR A 368 -25.40 -14.45 -6.74
N GLN A 369 -26.33 -15.40 -6.62
CA GLN A 369 -27.70 -15.26 -7.12
C GLN A 369 -28.72 -14.92 -6.00
N ASP A 370 -28.28 -14.93 -4.72
CA ASP A 370 -29.14 -14.63 -3.58
C ASP A 370 -29.60 -13.14 -3.62
N PRO A 371 -30.92 -12.87 -3.68
CA PRO A 371 -31.44 -11.49 -3.72
C PRO A 371 -31.11 -10.68 -2.46
N GLN A 372 -31.05 -11.31 -1.28
CA GLN A 372 -30.74 -10.63 -0.02
C GLN A 372 -29.30 -10.15 0.00
N VAL A 373 -28.35 -11.00 -0.42
CA VAL A 373 -26.94 -10.65 -0.55
C VAL A 373 -26.75 -9.54 -1.57
N LYS A 374 -27.40 -9.63 -2.75
CA LYS A 374 -27.33 -8.57 -3.78
C LYS A 374 -27.82 -7.23 -3.24
N HIS A 375 -28.92 -7.22 -2.49
CA HIS A 375 -29.48 -6.00 -1.90
C HIS A 375 -28.46 -5.30 -0.98
N VAL A 376 -27.82 -6.08 -0.08
CA VAL A 376 -26.75 -5.57 0.80
C VAL A 376 -25.61 -4.97 -0.02
N VAL A 377 -25.11 -5.68 -1.05
CA VAL A 377 -24.02 -5.21 -1.89
C VAL A 377 -24.37 -3.88 -2.58
N VAL A 378 -25.56 -3.78 -3.16
CA VAL A 378 -26.01 -2.56 -3.86
C VAL A 378 -26.01 -1.37 -2.91
N ILE A 379 -26.60 -1.50 -1.71
CA ILE A 379 -26.62 -0.42 -0.72
C ILE A 379 -25.19 0.01 -0.37
N LEU A 380 -24.31 -0.94 -0.05
CA LEU A 380 -22.95 -0.63 0.39
C LEU A 380 -22.10 0.02 -0.72
N ILE A 381 -22.29 -0.38 -1.98
CA ILE A 381 -21.56 0.23 -3.11
C ILE A 381 -22.09 1.64 -3.42
N TRP A 382 -23.39 1.91 -3.31
CA TRP A 382 -23.93 3.27 -3.43
C TRP A 382 -23.43 4.18 -2.30
N LEU A 383 -23.38 3.70 -1.06
CA LEU A 383 -22.77 4.42 0.05
C LEU A 383 -21.29 4.69 -0.19
N ASN A 384 -20.55 3.68 -0.66
CA ASN A 384 -19.14 3.86 -1.01
C ASN A 384 -18.95 4.94 -2.09
N ALA A 385 -19.79 4.97 -3.12
CA ALA A 385 -19.72 5.98 -4.17
C ALA A 385 -20.03 7.39 -3.64
N LEU A 386 -20.98 7.53 -2.73
CA LEU A 386 -21.32 8.80 -2.08
C LEU A 386 -20.15 9.38 -1.30
N PHE A 387 -19.41 8.55 -0.54
CA PHE A 387 -18.29 8.98 0.30
C PHE A 387 -16.92 8.92 -0.42
N MET A 388 -16.86 8.48 -1.67
CA MET A 388 -15.61 8.38 -2.43
C MET A 388 -14.83 9.69 -2.54
N PRO A 389 -15.44 10.89 -2.68
CA PRO A 389 -14.69 12.14 -2.71
C PRO A 389 -13.78 12.35 -1.48
N ILE A 390 -14.18 11.83 -0.33
CA ILE A 390 -13.46 11.98 0.94
C ILE A 390 -12.28 10.98 1.02
N TRP A 391 -12.40 9.83 0.36
CA TRP A 391 -11.41 8.76 0.40
C TRP A 391 -10.01 9.22 -0.04
N SER A 392 -9.93 10.01 -1.10
CA SER A 392 -8.64 10.49 -1.63
C SER A 392 -7.87 11.36 -0.63
N ALA A 393 -8.56 12.20 0.14
CA ALA A 393 -7.93 13.00 1.18
C ALA A 393 -7.38 12.11 2.31
N SER A 394 -8.11 11.06 2.66
CA SER A 394 -7.74 10.14 3.74
C SER A 394 -6.62 9.17 3.38
N TRP A 395 -6.35 8.94 2.06
CA TRP A 395 -5.37 7.95 1.59
C TRP A 395 -4.19 8.55 0.83
N VAL A 396 -4.45 9.47 -0.12
CA VAL A 396 -3.41 10.04 -0.99
C VAL A 396 -2.59 11.11 -0.27
N LEU A 397 -3.22 11.96 0.54
CA LEU A 397 -2.49 13.00 1.27
C LEU A 397 -1.46 12.44 2.26
N PRO A 398 -1.79 11.47 3.14
CA PRO A 398 -0.81 10.90 4.05
C PRO A 398 0.33 10.17 3.31
N ALA A 399 0.08 9.61 2.12
CA ALA A 399 1.14 9.04 1.30
C ALA A 399 2.15 10.12 0.87
N GLY A 400 1.69 11.30 0.44
CA GLY A 400 2.54 12.45 0.15
C GLY A 400 3.31 12.93 1.38
N PHE A 401 2.67 12.99 2.56
CA PHE A 401 3.33 13.37 3.81
C PHE A 401 4.43 12.38 4.22
N LYS A 402 4.20 11.08 4.04
CA LYS A 402 5.23 10.06 4.24
C LYS A 402 6.42 10.29 3.30
N GLY A 403 6.16 10.69 2.05
CA GLY A 403 7.19 11.13 1.10
C GLY A 403 7.99 12.36 1.58
N ALA A 404 7.37 13.24 2.34
CA ALA A 404 8.02 14.37 3.02
C ALA A 404 8.62 14.01 4.39
N ARG A 405 8.68 12.72 4.76
CA ARG A 405 9.18 12.22 6.06
C ARG A 405 8.34 12.65 7.26
N ASP A 406 7.08 12.97 7.04
CA ASP A 406 6.10 13.33 8.08
C ASP A 406 5.18 12.13 8.42
N ALA A 407 5.77 10.95 8.52
CA ALA A 407 5.06 9.70 8.78
C ALA A 407 4.42 9.64 10.18
N ARG A 408 5.03 10.30 11.17
CA ARG A 408 4.51 10.30 12.56
C ARG A 408 3.13 10.95 12.66
N TYR A 409 2.92 12.07 11.97
CA TYR A 409 1.61 12.72 11.97
C TYR A 409 0.56 11.84 11.27
N ALA A 410 0.91 11.25 10.12
CA ALA A 410 0.03 10.32 9.41
C ALA A 410 -0.37 9.15 10.31
N MET A 411 0.59 8.55 11.03
CA MET A 411 0.35 7.48 12.00
C MET A 411 -0.66 7.88 13.10
N TRP A 412 -0.42 9.01 13.78
CA TRP A 412 -1.28 9.43 14.89
C TRP A 412 -2.71 9.73 14.43
N VAL A 413 -2.87 10.47 13.33
CA VAL A 413 -4.20 10.76 12.78
C VAL A 413 -4.92 9.48 12.36
N SER A 414 -4.22 8.58 11.66
CA SER A 414 -4.80 7.30 11.21
C SER A 414 -5.19 6.41 12.39
N MET A 415 -4.36 6.35 13.43
CA MET A 415 -4.62 5.55 14.62
C MET A 415 -5.85 6.09 15.40
N LEU A 416 -5.85 7.37 15.69
CA LEU A 416 -6.94 7.99 16.47
C LEU A 416 -8.28 7.94 15.72
N SER A 417 -8.28 8.18 14.41
CA SER A 417 -9.51 8.11 13.62
C SER A 417 -10.01 6.67 13.45
N MET A 418 -9.10 5.70 13.24
CA MET A 418 -9.47 4.29 13.10
C MET A 418 -10.14 3.75 14.37
N TRP A 419 -9.51 3.96 15.51
CA TRP A 419 -10.02 3.44 16.79
C TRP A 419 -11.13 4.30 17.36
N GLY A 420 -11.00 5.62 17.34
CA GLY A 420 -12.00 6.55 17.88
C GLY A 420 -13.26 6.69 17.03
N CYS A 421 -13.13 6.70 15.69
CA CYS A 421 -14.29 6.87 14.82
C CYS A 421 -14.75 5.54 14.23
N ARG A 422 -13.89 4.82 13.50
CA ARG A 422 -14.33 3.62 12.77
C ARG A 422 -14.84 2.53 13.70
N VAL A 423 -14.08 2.20 14.74
CA VAL A 423 -14.46 1.14 15.69
C VAL A 423 -15.61 1.61 16.59
N VAL A 424 -15.46 2.77 17.24
CA VAL A 424 -16.48 3.26 18.21
C VAL A 424 -17.78 3.62 17.50
N VAL A 425 -17.73 4.46 16.46
CA VAL A 425 -18.95 4.87 15.73
C VAL A 425 -19.59 3.67 15.03
N GLY A 426 -18.75 2.77 14.45
CA GLY A 426 -19.24 1.55 13.82
C GLY A 426 -19.95 0.61 14.80
N TYR A 427 -19.44 0.48 16.03
CA TYR A 427 -20.09 -0.28 17.09
C TYR A 427 -21.40 0.38 17.54
N VAL A 428 -21.38 1.66 17.82
CA VAL A 428 -22.58 2.41 18.27
C VAL A 428 -23.68 2.38 17.21
N LEU A 429 -23.37 2.74 15.96
CA LEU A 429 -24.38 2.77 14.91
C LEU A 429 -24.78 1.34 14.46
N GLY A 430 -23.81 0.45 14.31
CA GLY A 430 -24.06 -0.89 13.76
C GLY A 430 -24.73 -1.84 14.75
N ILE A 431 -24.28 -1.84 16.02
CA ILE A 431 -24.72 -2.78 17.05
C ILE A 431 -25.72 -2.11 18.00
N MET A 432 -25.36 -1.01 18.65
CA MET A 432 -26.20 -0.40 19.70
C MET A 432 -27.50 0.20 19.13
N LEU A 433 -27.42 0.94 18.02
CA LEU A 433 -28.58 1.54 17.35
C LEU A 433 -29.26 0.61 16.34
N GLY A 434 -28.71 -0.58 16.08
CA GLY A 434 -29.33 -1.58 15.22
C GLY A 434 -29.32 -1.28 13.72
N TRP A 435 -28.47 -0.34 13.24
CA TRP A 435 -28.36 -0.04 11.80
C TRP A 435 -27.66 -1.14 11.00
N GLY A 436 -27.20 -2.21 11.68
CA GLY A 436 -26.54 -3.34 11.04
C GLY A 436 -25.26 -2.95 10.30
N VAL A 437 -25.03 -3.59 9.17
CA VAL A 437 -23.80 -3.39 8.35
C VAL A 437 -23.67 -1.96 7.82
N VAL A 438 -24.79 -1.29 7.57
CA VAL A 438 -24.77 0.13 7.14
C VAL A 438 -24.16 1.00 8.25
N GLY A 439 -24.52 0.78 9.51
CA GLY A 439 -23.94 1.48 10.66
C GLY A 439 -22.43 1.25 10.79
N VAL A 440 -21.96 0.01 10.57
CA VAL A 440 -20.52 -0.30 10.56
C VAL A 440 -19.78 0.44 9.44
N TRP A 441 -20.35 0.53 8.24
CA TRP A 441 -19.78 1.29 7.13
C TRP A 441 -19.83 2.79 7.38
N MET A 442 -20.86 3.32 8.04
CA MET A 442 -20.89 4.73 8.47
C MET A 442 -19.75 5.05 9.44
N GLY A 443 -19.37 4.13 10.33
CA GLY A 443 -18.16 4.26 11.13
C GLY A 443 -16.88 4.36 10.28
N MET A 444 -16.78 3.59 9.19
CA MET A 444 -15.69 3.68 8.23
C MET A 444 -15.67 5.04 7.51
N PHE A 445 -16.81 5.56 7.10
CA PHE A 445 -16.91 6.86 6.44
C PHE A 445 -16.62 8.02 7.42
N ALA A 446 -16.99 7.89 8.68
CA ALA A 446 -16.61 8.84 9.73
C ALA A 446 -15.08 8.89 9.92
N ASP A 447 -14.41 7.74 9.93
CA ASP A 447 -12.94 7.64 9.92
C ASP A 447 -12.34 8.38 8.71
N TRP A 448 -12.86 8.15 7.50
CA TRP A 448 -12.39 8.86 6.31
C TRP A 448 -12.61 10.37 6.40
N ALA A 449 -13.75 10.81 6.92
CA ALA A 449 -14.06 12.23 7.08
C ALA A 449 -13.10 12.93 8.04
N VAL A 450 -12.84 12.34 9.21
CA VAL A 450 -11.90 12.89 10.20
C VAL A 450 -10.49 12.96 9.63
N ARG A 451 -10.02 11.90 8.98
CA ARG A 451 -8.71 11.91 8.29
C ARG A 451 -8.67 12.96 7.20
N ALA A 452 -9.71 13.05 6.37
CA ALA A 452 -9.77 14.00 5.27
C ALA A 452 -9.64 15.45 5.77
N VAL A 453 -10.37 15.80 6.81
CA VAL A 453 -10.30 17.14 7.44
C VAL A 453 -8.90 17.43 7.98
N LEU A 454 -8.33 16.52 8.78
CA LEU A 454 -7.05 16.72 9.42
C LEU A 454 -5.89 16.76 8.41
N PHE A 455 -5.91 15.86 7.40
CA PHE A 455 -4.87 15.84 6.38
C PHE A 455 -5.00 17.01 5.40
N TYR A 456 -6.21 17.39 5.01
CA TYR A 456 -6.44 18.55 4.17
C TYR A 456 -6.00 19.85 4.86
N TRP A 457 -6.35 20.02 6.15
CA TRP A 457 -5.88 21.14 6.97
C TRP A 457 -4.36 21.20 7.03
N ARG A 458 -3.68 20.06 7.25
CA ARG A 458 -2.21 19.99 7.27
C ARG A 458 -1.60 20.32 5.92
N MET A 459 -2.24 19.91 4.81
CA MET A 459 -1.80 20.26 3.46
C MET A 459 -1.89 21.77 3.23
N VAL A 460 -3.04 22.38 3.54
CA VAL A 460 -3.28 23.82 3.27
C VAL A 460 -2.40 24.71 4.15
N THR A 461 -2.16 24.33 5.40
CA THR A 461 -1.29 25.08 6.33
C THR A 461 0.20 24.90 6.04
N GLY A 462 0.59 24.03 5.10
CA GLY A 462 2.00 23.77 4.77
C GLY A 462 2.81 23.12 5.91
N ARG A 463 2.19 22.76 7.05
CA ARG A 463 2.88 22.23 8.24
C ARG A 463 3.62 20.91 7.98
N TRP A 464 3.25 20.15 6.97
CA TRP A 464 3.94 18.92 6.56
C TRP A 464 5.34 19.18 5.94
N LEU A 465 5.64 20.44 5.58
CA LEU A 465 6.92 20.88 5.01
C LEU A 465 7.82 21.61 6.05
N TRP A 466 7.42 21.71 7.32
CA TRP A 466 8.11 22.48 8.35
C TRP A 466 9.60 22.15 8.49
N LYS A 467 9.99 20.89 8.25
CA LYS A 467 11.40 20.44 8.31
C LYS A 467 12.26 21.07 7.22
N TYR A 468 11.64 21.44 6.11
CA TYR A 468 12.33 21.96 4.92
C TYR A 468 12.39 23.50 4.93
N HIS A 469 11.40 24.17 5.50
CA HIS A 469 11.42 25.63 5.70
C HIS A 469 12.48 26.09 6.72
N ARG A 470 12.79 25.26 7.72
CA ARG A 470 13.85 25.55 8.70
C ARG A 470 15.27 25.42 8.11
N SER A 471 15.45 24.72 7.03
CA SER A 471 16.75 24.49 6.39
C SER A 471 17.07 25.49 5.28
N GLU A 472 16.18 26.42 4.93
CA GLU A 472 16.56 27.56 4.11
C GLU A 472 17.34 28.53 4.99
N PRO A 473 18.67 28.77 4.71
CA PRO A 473 19.35 29.88 5.34
C PRO A 473 18.57 31.14 4.97
N GLN A 474 18.19 31.96 5.94
CA GLN A 474 17.70 33.30 5.69
C GLN A 474 18.66 33.94 4.70
N LYS A 475 18.22 34.12 3.45
CA LYS A 475 18.91 35.00 2.52
C LYS A 475 18.96 36.33 3.23
N CYS A 476 20.15 36.69 3.78
CA CYS A 476 20.42 38.03 4.22
C CYS A 476 19.94 38.95 3.11
N GLU A 477 18.89 39.71 3.39
CA GLU A 477 18.57 40.92 2.65
C GLU A 477 19.85 41.74 2.65
N LYS A 478 20.59 41.72 1.53
CA LYS A 478 21.59 42.72 1.27
C LYS A 478 20.82 44.05 1.28
N LYS A 479 20.91 44.77 2.41
CA LYS A 479 20.56 46.18 2.42
C LYS A 479 21.29 46.85 1.24
N PRO A 480 20.59 47.61 0.41
CA PRO A 480 21.27 48.38 -0.60
C PRO A 480 22.29 49.28 0.09
N ALA A 481 23.54 49.22 -0.36
CA ALA A 481 24.58 50.16 0.08
C ALA A 481 24.08 51.56 -0.24
N VAL A 482 23.85 52.36 0.80
CA VAL A 482 23.63 53.78 0.68
C VAL A 482 24.99 54.34 0.23
N SER A 483 25.08 54.77 -1.04
CA SER A 483 26.18 55.56 -1.54
C SER A 483 26.09 56.95 -0.94
N GLU A 484 27.05 57.31 -0.09
CA GLU A 484 27.40 58.67 0.17
C GLU A 484 28.15 59.28 -0.99
#